data_52ac70d7f200218da541f911e1ab7112
#
_entry.id   52ac70d7f200218da541f911e1ab7112
#
_cell.length_a   1.000
_cell.length_b   1.000
_cell.length_c   1.000
_cell.angle_alpha   90.00
_cell.angle_beta   90.00
_cell.angle_gamma   90.00
#
_symmetry.space_group_name_H-M   'P 1'
#
loop_
_entity.id
_entity.type
_entity.pdbx_description
1 polymer ?
#
loop_
_entity_poly.entity_id
_entity_poly.type
_entity_poly.pdbx_seq_one_letter_code
_entity_poly.pdbx_strand_id
1 'polypeptide(L)'
;MPHPRPSVEPTGATVLLIAGVTGAGLTWLALSAIEGLGWPAPAVPLLAAAVVAVLAVATALAARWTHRVVHVKREPIEPQRAVGLLLAGKAAMIGGTALAAGYATVAMRALPYLDAALPRERALVATAVALLSAVLAVAGWALERACQLPPDDDSSDAPGGDPKGAPSPG
;
A
#
# COMPACT_ATOMS: atom_id res chain seq x y z
N MET A 1 -10.50 -34.76 -1.08
CA MET A 1 -10.66 -33.56 -1.91
C MET A 1 -9.78 -32.49 -1.30
N PRO A 2 -8.79 -31.96 -2.00
CA PRO A 2 -7.93 -30.91 -1.47
C PRO A 2 -8.77 -29.62 -1.34
N HIS A 3 -8.92 -29.11 -0.13
CA HIS A 3 -9.54 -27.81 0.10
C HIS A 3 -8.65 -26.74 -0.55
N PRO A 4 -9.19 -25.90 -1.45
CA PRO A 4 -8.43 -24.77 -1.96
C PRO A 4 -8.10 -23.84 -0.79
N ARG A 5 -6.82 -23.75 -0.43
CA ARG A 5 -6.34 -22.76 0.52
C ARG A 5 -6.57 -21.38 -0.12
N PRO A 6 -7.30 -20.48 0.51
CA PRO A 6 -7.42 -19.10 0.01
C PRO A 6 -6.06 -18.43 0.19
N SER A 7 -5.19 -18.55 -0.80
CA SER A 7 -3.95 -17.79 -0.88
C SER A 7 -4.33 -16.38 -1.33
N VAL A 8 -4.38 -15.44 -0.39
CA VAL A 8 -4.47 -14.02 -0.73
C VAL A 8 -3.14 -13.64 -1.36
N GLU A 9 -3.09 -13.59 -2.69
CA GLU A 9 -1.89 -13.21 -3.41
C GLU A 9 -1.42 -11.80 -3.00
N PRO A 10 -0.10 -11.62 -2.78
CA PRO A 10 0.45 -10.30 -2.51
C PRO A 10 0.18 -9.38 -3.70
N THR A 11 -0.03 -8.09 -3.40
CA THR A 11 -0.31 -7.10 -4.44
C THR A 11 0.88 -7.00 -5.42
N GLY A 12 0.67 -7.44 -6.65
CA GLY A 12 1.72 -7.46 -7.68
C GLY A 12 2.16 -6.05 -8.09
N ALA A 13 3.43 -5.92 -8.53
CA ALA A 13 3.98 -4.68 -9.06
C ALA A 13 3.13 -4.09 -10.20
N THR A 14 2.48 -4.94 -10.99
CA THR A 14 1.59 -4.54 -12.09
C THR A 14 0.41 -3.69 -11.59
N VAL A 15 -0.19 -4.05 -10.45
CA VAL A 15 -1.31 -3.28 -9.86
C VAL A 15 -0.83 -1.89 -9.45
N LEU A 16 0.36 -1.78 -8.87
CA LEU A 16 0.96 -0.50 -8.48
C LEU A 16 1.30 0.37 -9.70
N LEU A 17 1.82 -0.23 -10.76
CA LEU A 17 2.08 0.47 -12.02
C LEU A 17 0.78 1.00 -12.62
N ILE A 18 -0.27 0.19 -12.67
CA ILE A 18 -1.59 0.62 -13.15
C ILE A 18 -2.12 1.77 -12.29
N ALA A 19 -2.06 1.66 -10.96
CA ALA A 19 -2.50 2.70 -10.05
C ALA A 19 -1.72 4.01 -10.26
N GLY A 20 -0.39 3.93 -10.39
CA GLY A 20 0.47 5.09 -10.65
C GLY A 20 0.17 5.75 -12.00
N VAL A 21 0.10 4.97 -13.08
CA VAL A 21 -0.23 5.48 -14.42
C VAL A 21 -1.63 6.11 -14.45
N THR A 22 -2.60 5.47 -13.79
CA THR A 22 -3.96 6.01 -13.68
C THR A 22 -3.98 7.33 -12.91
N GLY A 23 -3.30 7.40 -11.76
CA GLY A 23 -3.20 8.62 -10.95
C GLY A 23 -2.53 9.77 -11.71
N ALA A 24 -1.39 9.50 -12.37
CA ALA A 24 -0.70 10.48 -13.20
C ALA A 24 -1.55 10.92 -14.39
N GLY A 25 -2.16 9.98 -15.11
CA GLY A 25 -2.97 10.24 -16.30
C GLY A 25 -4.22 11.06 -15.99
N LEU A 26 -4.96 10.70 -14.94
CA LEU A 26 -6.15 11.45 -14.51
C LEU A 26 -5.78 12.88 -14.09
N THR A 27 -4.69 13.04 -13.34
CA THR A 27 -4.21 14.37 -12.94
C THR A 27 -3.77 15.19 -14.14
N TRP A 28 -3.05 14.58 -15.08
CA TRP A 28 -2.64 15.25 -16.32
C TRP A 28 -3.85 15.73 -17.13
N LEU A 29 -4.86 14.87 -17.33
CA LEU A 29 -6.08 15.19 -18.05
C LEU A 29 -6.86 16.31 -17.35
N ALA A 30 -7.00 16.24 -16.03
CA ALA A 30 -7.71 17.25 -15.24
C ALA A 30 -7.02 18.62 -15.36
N LEU A 31 -5.70 18.69 -15.21
CA LEU A 31 -4.95 19.93 -15.35
C LEU A 31 -5.05 20.49 -16.79
N SER A 32 -4.94 19.62 -17.80
CA SER A 32 -5.07 20.05 -19.20
C SER A 32 -6.46 20.56 -19.54
N ALA A 33 -7.51 19.97 -18.97
CA ALA A 33 -8.87 20.44 -19.12
C ALA A 33 -9.10 21.82 -18.46
N ILE A 34 -8.58 22.02 -17.24
CA ILE A 34 -8.66 23.30 -16.53
C ILE A 34 -7.93 24.41 -17.31
N GLU A 35 -6.72 24.12 -17.80
CA GLU A 35 -5.95 25.08 -18.62
C GLU A 35 -6.65 25.38 -19.95
N GLY A 36 -7.24 24.36 -20.60
CA GLY A 36 -8.01 24.54 -21.85
C GLY A 36 -9.25 25.38 -21.69
N LEU A 37 -9.85 25.44 -20.48
CA LEU A 37 -10.95 26.31 -20.14
C LEU A 37 -10.51 27.74 -19.75
N GLY A 38 -9.20 28.01 -19.73
CA GLY A 38 -8.65 29.30 -19.31
C GLY A 38 -8.75 29.56 -17.81
N TRP A 39 -9.03 28.54 -17.00
CA TRP A 39 -9.11 28.67 -15.57
C TRP A 39 -7.72 28.60 -14.91
N PRO A 40 -7.48 29.39 -13.86
CA PRO A 40 -6.22 29.29 -13.12
C PRO A 40 -6.12 27.90 -12.49
N ALA A 41 -4.96 27.26 -12.62
CA ALA A 41 -4.73 25.96 -12.01
C ALA A 41 -4.91 26.05 -10.48
N PRO A 42 -5.67 25.11 -9.87
CA PRO A 42 -6.02 25.17 -8.45
C PRO A 42 -4.78 25.13 -7.55
N ALA A 43 -4.82 25.86 -6.44
CA ALA A 43 -3.80 25.73 -5.39
C ALA A 43 -3.91 24.35 -4.73
N VAL A 44 -2.77 23.77 -4.38
CA VAL A 44 -2.75 22.52 -3.59
C VAL A 44 -2.99 22.91 -2.12
N PRO A 45 -4.12 22.49 -1.51
CA PRO A 45 -4.41 22.88 -0.13
C PRO A 45 -3.45 22.15 0.84
N LEU A 46 -2.90 22.89 1.79
CA LEU A 46 -2.09 22.33 2.89
C LEU A 46 -2.85 21.26 3.69
N LEU A 47 -4.17 21.36 3.72
CA LEU A 47 -5.04 20.35 4.34
C LEU A 47 -4.85 18.97 3.70
N ALA A 48 -4.64 18.88 2.38
CA ALA A 48 -4.37 17.62 1.71
C ALA A 48 -3.07 16.98 2.23
N ALA A 49 -2.02 17.78 2.40
CA ALA A 49 -0.77 17.31 2.99
C ALA A 49 -0.97 16.79 4.42
N ALA A 50 -1.74 17.52 5.24
CA ALA A 50 -2.02 17.12 6.62
C ALA A 50 -2.81 15.79 6.68
N VAL A 51 -3.85 15.63 5.86
CA VAL A 51 -4.64 14.40 5.81
C VAL A 51 -3.77 13.21 5.38
N VAL A 52 -2.98 13.35 4.32
CA VAL A 52 -2.09 12.27 3.85
C VAL A 52 -1.03 11.93 4.91
N ALA A 53 -0.47 12.94 5.61
CA ALA A 53 0.49 12.71 6.69
C ALA A 53 -0.15 11.93 7.84
N VAL A 54 -1.35 12.28 8.28
CA VAL A 54 -2.08 11.56 9.33
C VAL A 54 -2.36 10.11 8.92
N LEU A 55 -2.81 9.89 7.69
CA LEU A 55 -3.04 8.54 7.15
C LEU A 55 -1.74 7.73 7.08
N ALA A 56 -0.64 8.33 6.66
CA ALA A 56 0.67 7.66 6.58
C ALA A 56 1.15 7.25 7.99
N VAL A 57 1.04 8.15 8.97
CA VAL A 57 1.42 7.86 10.36
C VAL A 57 0.51 6.77 10.96
N ALA A 58 -0.81 6.87 10.80
CA ALA A 58 -1.75 5.88 11.30
C ALA A 58 -1.48 4.48 10.70
N THR A 59 -1.25 4.40 9.37
CA THR A 59 -0.93 3.15 8.69
C THR A 59 0.41 2.59 9.14
N ALA A 60 1.44 3.43 9.32
CA ALA A 60 2.75 3.00 9.81
C ALA A 60 2.69 2.49 11.26
N LEU A 61 1.92 3.14 12.13
CA LEU A 61 1.70 2.68 13.50
C LEU A 61 0.94 1.35 13.53
N ALA A 62 -0.10 1.21 12.70
CA ALA A 62 -0.83 -0.05 12.55
C ALA A 62 0.10 -1.18 12.07
N ALA A 63 0.96 -0.93 11.07
CA ALA A 63 1.93 -1.89 10.57
C ALA A 63 2.91 -2.34 11.66
N ARG A 64 3.46 -1.39 12.43
CA ARG A 64 4.38 -1.70 13.55
C ARG A 64 3.69 -2.47 14.67
N TRP A 65 2.45 -2.09 15.00
CA TRP A 65 1.67 -2.78 16.03
C TRP A 65 1.36 -4.22 15.60
N THR A 66 0.85 -4.41 14.38
CA THR A 66 0.55 -5.73 13.82
C THR A 66 1.80 -6.61 13.78
N HIS A 67 2.92 -6.09 13.31
CA HIS A 67 4.19 -6.82 13.29
C HIS A 67 4.59 -7.28 14.71
N ARG A 68 4.46 -6.42 15.71
CA ARG A 68 4.80 -6.80 17.11
C ARG A 68 3.86 -7.87 17.67
N VAL A 69 2.56 -7.78 17.39
CA VAL A 69 1.56 -8.74 17.90
C VAL A 69 1.73 -10.10 17.24
N VAL A 70 1.85 -10.12 15.91
CA VAL A 70 1.92 -11.38 15.13
C VAL A 70 3.28 -12.06 15.27
N HIS A 71 4.38 -11.31 15.11
CA HIS A 71 5.72 -11.91 15.01
C HIS A 71 6.47 -11.99 16.34
N VAL A 72 6.19 -11.10 17.29
CA VAL A 72 6.90 -11.07 18.59
C VAL A 72 6.10 -11.77 19.68
N LYS A 73 4.81 -11.42 19.84
CA LYS A 73 3.97 -11.99 20.89
C LYS A 73 3.29 -13.29 20.50
N ARG A 74 3.17 -13.60 19.19
CA ARG A 74 2.46 -14.76 18.64
C ARG A 74 1.02 -14.89 19.17
N GLU A 75 0.38 -13.77 19.46
CA GLU A 75 -1.01 -13.75 19.89
C GLU A 75 -1.93 -13.91 18.68
N PRO A 76 -2.96 -14.78 18.75
CA PRO A 76 -3.93 -14.92 17.67
C PRO A 76 -4.73 -13.62 17.51
N ILE A 77 -4.70 -13.01 16.33
CA ILE A 77 -5.52 -11.84 16.02
C ILE A 77 -6.90 -12.34 15.59
N GLU A 78 -7.95 -11.69 16.08
CA GLU A 78 -9.32 -11.95 15.69
C GLU A 78 -9.46 -11.86 14.13
N PRO A 79 -10.04 -12.89 13.47
CA PRO A 79 -10.05 -12.97 12.00
C PRO A 79 -10.62 -11.74 11.30
N GLN A 80 -11.66 -11.11 11.87
CA GLN A 80 -12.25 -9.90 11.30
C GLN A 80 -11.30 -8.71 11.30
N ARG A 81 -10.48 -8.55 12.36
CA ARG A 81 -9.46 -7.51 12.44
C ARG A 81 -8.33 -7.74 11.45
N ALA A 82 -7.91 -8.99 11.27
CA ALA A 82 -6.87 -9.33 10.30
C ALA A 82 -7.28 -8.98 8.87
N VAL A 83 -8.51 -9.29 8.48
CA VAL A 83 -9.07 -8.93 7.17
C VAL A 83 -9.16 -7.42 7.00
N GLY A 84 -9.65 -6.70 8.02
CA GLY A 84 -9.73 -5.24 7.99
C GLY A 84 -8.37 -4.56 7.81
N LEU A 85 -7.34 -5.03 8.53
CA LEU A 85 -5.98 -4.51 8.40
C LEU A 85 -5.37 -4.80 7.03
N LEU A 86 -5.62 -5.99 6.47
CA LEU A 86 -5.15 -6.36 5.14
C LEU A 86 -5.78 -5.47 4.06
N LEU A 87 -7.10 -5.26 4.12
CA LEU A 87 -7.80 -4.38 3.20
C LEU A 87 -7.33 -2.93 3.32
N ALA A 88 -7.13 -2.43 4.54
CA ALA A 88 -6.60 -1.10 4.78
C ALA A 88 -5.16 -0.95 4.23
N GLY A 89 -4.32 -1.97 4.41
CA GLY A 89 -2.97 -2.02 3.84
C GLY A 89 -2.97 -1.94 2.32
N LYS A 90 -3.80 -2.74 1.65
CA LYS A 90 -3.97 -2.72 0.19
C LYS A 90 -4.50 -1.38 -0.30
N ALA A 91 -5.52 -0.82 0.34
CA ALA A 91 -6.07 0.48 -0.02
C ALA A 91 -5.05 1.61 0.15
N ALA A 92 -4.28 1.61 1.24
CA ALA A 92 -3.23 2.59 1.50
C ALA A 92 -2.08 2.49 0.47
N MET A 93 -1.71 1.27 0.08
CA MET A 93 -0.66 1.04 -0.91
C MET A 93 -1.09 1.50 -2.31
N ILE A 94 -2.26 1.09 -2.78
CA ILE A 94 -2.77 1.45 -4.11
C ILE A 94 -3.10 2.94 -4.17
N GLY A 95 -3.85 3.45 -3.20
CA GLY A 95 -4.23 4.86 -3.11
C GLY A 95 -3.01 5.78 -2.93
N GLY A 96 -2.07 5.40 -2.06
CA GLY A 96 -0.82 6.11 -1.87
C GLY A 96 0.02 6.21 -3.15
N THR A 97 0.11 5.12 -3.93
CA THR A 97 0.82 5.11 -5.22
C THR A 97 0.15 6.01 -6.25
N ALA A 98 -1.18 5.95 -6.37
CA ALA A 98 -1.94 6.79 -7.30
C ALA A 98 -1.81 8.28 -6.93
N LEU A 99 -1.93 8.63 -5.65
CA LEU A 99 -1.75 10.00 -5.15
C LEU A 99 -0.32 10.49 -5.36
N ALA A 100 0.69 9.67 -5.06
CA ALA A 100 2.09 10.03 -5.27
C ALA A 100 2.36 10.39 -6.73
N ALA A 101 1.92 9.56 -7.67
CA ALA A 101 2.07 9.81 -9.11
C ALA A 101 1.26 11.03 -9.58
N GLY A 102 0.04 11.22 -9.07
CA GLY A 102 -0.77 12.41 -9.38
C GLY A 102 -0.10 13.70 -8.92
N TYR A 103 0.31 13.79 -7.65
CA TYR A 103 0.99 14.98 -7.14
C TYR A 103 2.38 15.21 -7.74
N ALA A 104 3.11 14.14 -8.11
CA ALA A 104 4.33 14.26 -8.88
C ALA A 104 4.08 14.92 -10.24
N THR A 105 2.96 14.58 -10.90
CA THR A 105 2.54 15.22 -12.16
C THR A 105 2.25 16.71 -11.96
N VAL A 106 1.57 17.11 -10.87
CA VAL A 106 1.36 18.53 -10.53
C VAL A 106 2.70 19.25 -10.35
N ALA A 107 3.62 18.65 -9.60
CA ALA A 107 4.95 19.23 -9.37
C ALA A 107 5.73 19.38 -10.68
N MET A 108 5.77 18.36 -11.53
CA MET A 108 6.47 18.41 -12.83
C MET A 108 5.92 19.50 -13.75
N ARG A 109 4.62 19.71 -13.80
CA ARG A 109 4.03 20.78 -14.63
C ARG A 109 4.35 22.18 -14.13
N ALA A 110 4.66 22.35 -12.85
CA ALA A 110 5.05 23.62 -12.27
C ALA A 110 6.56 23.96 -12.49
N LEU A 111 7.40 22.96 -12.82
CA LEU A 111 8.85 23.13 -12.99
C LEU A 111 9.25 24.24 -13.98
N PRO A 112 8.62 24.36 -15.20
CA PRO A 112 9.02 25.40 -16.15
C PRO A 112 8.74 26.83 -15.67
N TYR A 113 7.96 27.02 -14.61
CA TYR A 113 7.47 28.31 -14.13
C TYR A 113 7.96 28.66 -12.72
N LEU A 114 9.04 28.04 -12.25
CA LEU A 114 9.56 28.21 -10.87
C LEU A 114 10.03 29.66 -10.55
N ASP A 115 10.25 30.48 -11.55
CA ASP A 115 10.64 31.90 -11.37
C ASP A 115 9.48 32.73 -10.77
N ALA A 116 8.25 32.28 -10.92
CA ALA A 116 7.09 32.90 -10.33
C ALA A 116 6.76 32.31 -8.95
N ALA A 117 6.37 33.14 -8.00
CA ALA A 117 6.12 32.72 -6.62
C ALA A 117 5.03 31.66 -6.48
N LEU A 118 3.89 31.82 -7.16
CA LEU A 118 2.75 30.89 -7.07
C LEU A 118 3.07 29.48 -7.63
N PRO A 119 3.65 29.30 -8.83
CA PRO A 119 4.06 27.98 -9.31
C PRO A 119 5.11 27.32 -8.43
N ARG A 120 6.06 28.10 -7.88
CA ARG A 120 7.08 27.58 -6.96
C ARG A 120 6.46 27.02 -5.68
N GLU A 121 5.55 27.76 -5.04
CA GLU A 121 4.83 27.27 -3.86
C GLU A 121 4.03 26.00 -4.17
N ARG A 122 3.32 25.96 -5.30
CA ARG A 122 2.59 24.80 -5.75
C ARG A 122 3.51 23.58 -5.95
N ALA A 123 4.66 23.77 -6.60
CA ALA A 123 5.63 22.70 -6.83
C ALA A 123 6.14 22.13 -5.49
N LEU A 124 6.46 22.99 -4.52
CA LEU A 124 6.94 22.57 -3.21
C LEU A 124 5.89 21.78 -2.45
N VAL A 125 4.66 22.29 -2.37
CA VAL A 125 3.56 21.63 -1.66
C VAL A 125 3.21 20.31 -2.36
N ALA A 126 3.10 20.29 -3.70
CA ALA A 126 2.82 19.08 -4.46
C ALA A 126 3.91 18.01 -4.27
N THR A 127 5.18 18.41 -4.27
CA THR A 127 6.30 17.49 -4.00
C THR A 127 6.21 16.92 -2.59
N ALA A 128 5.92 17.75 -1.59
CA ALA A 128 5.75 17.28 -0.21
C ALA A 128 4.60 16.26 -0.10
N VAL A 129 3.44 16.54 -0.73
CA VAL A 129 2.31 15.60 -0.74
C VAL A 129 2.65 14.32 -1.50
N ALA A 130 3.38 14.40 -2.63
CA ALA A 130 3.83 13.23 -3.36
C ALA A 130 4.73 12.33 -2.50
N LEU A 131 5.68 12.90 -1.76
CA LEU A 131 6.55 12.15 -0.85
C LEU A 131 5.77 11.52 0.31
N LEU A 132 4.85 12.27 0.93
CA LEU A 132 3.99 11.72 1.99
C LEU A 132 3.09 10.58 1.47
N SER A 133 2.59 10.70 0.24
CA SER A 133 1.81 9.65 -0.41
C SER A 133 2.66 8.41 -0.72
N ALA A 134 3.92 8.59 -1.10
CA ALA A 134 4.85 7.47 -1.27
C ALA A 134 5.14 6.78 0.07
N VAL A 135 5.30 7.53 1.16
CA VAL A 135 5.44 6.97 2.51
C VAL A 135 4.18 6.19 2.90
N LEU A 136 2.99 6.71 2.60
CA LEU A 136 1.72 6.00 2.82
C LEU A 136 1.67 4.68 2.05
N ALA A 137 2.11 4.66 0.78
CA ALA A 137 2.18 3.43 -0.02
C ALA A 137 3.13 2.40 0.60
N VAL A 138 4.31 2.82 1.04
CA VAL A 138 5.28 1.95 1.73
C VAL A 138 4.75 1.43 3.06
N ALA A 139 4.06 2.29 3.84
CA ALA A 139 3.42 1.89 5.09
C ALA A 139 2.30 0.85 4.84
N GLY A 140 1.51 1.04 3.77
CA GLY A 140 0.50 0.07 3.34
C GLY A 140 1.09 -1.28 2.97
N TRP A 141 2.19 -1.29 2.21
CA TRP A 141 2.94 -2.49 1.89
C TRP A 141 3.51 -3.19 3.13
N ALA A 142 4.06 -2.43 4.06
CA ALA A 142 4.56 -2.98 5.33
C ALA A 142 3.43 -3.61 6.15
N LEU A 143 2.23 -2.99 6.16
CA LEU A 143 1.05 -3.53 6.83
C LEU A 143 0.56 -4.83 6.17
N GLU A 144 0.51 -4.89 4.83
CA GLU A 144 0.17 -6.11 4.09
C GLU A 144 1.14 -7.25 4.45
N ARG A 145 2.45 -6.99 4.46
CA ARG A 145 3.45 -7.98 4.86
C ARG A 145 3.33 -8.41 6.33
N ALA A 146 3.01 -7.50 7.22
CA ALA A 146 2.83 -7.81 8.63
C ALA A 146 1.64 -8.73 8.91
N CYS A 147 0.63 -8.75 8.01
CA CYS A 147 -0.53 -9.62 8.08
C CYS A 147 -0.32 -11.00 7.43
N GLN A 148 0.79 -11.23 6.70
CA GLN A 148 1.10 -12.53 6.11
C GLN A 148 1.68 -13.44 7.19
N LEU A 149 1.02 -14.59 7.42
CA LEU A 149 1.56 -15.62 8.29
C LEU A 149 2.80 -16.22 7.64
N PRO A 150 3.87 -16.54 8.42
CA PRO A 150 4.97 -17.35 7.92
C PRO A 150 4.41 -18.68 7.38
N PRO A 151 5.00 -19.25 6.32
CA PRO A 151 4.68 -20.62 5.93
C PRO A 151 4.93 -21.54 7.13
N ASP A 152 3.94 -22.36 7.50
CA ASP A 152 4.13 -23.38 8.52
C ASP A 152 5.18 -24.38 8.00
N ASP A 153 6.34 -24.43 8.63
CA ASP A 153 7.41 -25.38 8.37
C ASP A 153 7.03 -26.84 8.80
N ASP A 154 5.76 -27.04 9.18
CA ASP A 154 5.27 -28.31 9.73
C ASP A 154 5.01 -29.41 8.68
N SER A 155 5.50 -29.28 7.44
CA SER A 155 5.34 -30.32 6.43
C SER A 155 6.54 -31.28 6.31
N SER A 156 7.56 -31.21 7.17
CA SER A 156 8.80 -31.97 6.98
C SER A 156 9.04 -33.11 7.96
N ASP A 157 8.19 -33.30 8.99
CA ASP A 157 8.39 -34.43 9.93
C ASP A 157 7.08 -35.17 10.19
N ALA A 158 6.54 -35.81 9.15
CA ALA A 158 5.81 -37.05 9.36
C ALA A 158 6.86 -38.19 9.37
N PRO A 159 7.24 -38.72 10.54
CA PRO A 159 8.05 -39.93 10.56
C PRO A 159 7.22 -41.04 9.95
N GLY A 160 7.70 -41.59 8.83
CA GLY A 160 7.14 -42.75 8.18
C GLY A 160 6.96 -43.87 9.20
N GLY A 161 5.73 -44.04 9.67
CA GLY A 161 5.32 -45.22 10.40
C GLY A 161 5.42 -46.45 9.49
N ASP A 162 6.51 -47.16 9.63
CA ASP A 162 6.75 -48.46 9.03
C ASP A 162 5.74 -49.46 9.61
N PRO A 163 4.80 -50.03 8.86
CA PRO A 163 3.90 -51.05 9.37
C PRO A 163 4.61 -52.40 9.24
N LYS A 164 5.67 -52.63 10.00
CA LYS A 164 6.23 -53.98 10.22
C LYS A 164 5.59 -54.60 11.46
N GLY A 165 4.72 -55.56 11.24
CA GLY A 165 4.33 -56.45 12.33
C GLY A 165 2.94 -57.05 12.19
N ALA A 166 2.59 -57.67 11.06
CA ALA A 166 1.52 -58.66 11.08
C ALA A 166 2.10 -60.03 11.43
N PRO A 167 1.73 -60.67 12.55
CA PRO A 167 2.09 -62.06 12.82
C PRO A 167 1.23 -62.96 11.93
N SER A 168 1.90 -63.86 11.19
CA SER A 168 1.34 -64.97 10.45
C SER A 168 0.71 -66.00 11.40
N PRO A 169 -0.54 -66.44 11.18
CA PRO A 169 -1.09 -67.59 11.93
C PRO A 169 -0.51 -68.88 11.36
N GLY A 170 0.09 -69.68 12.27
CA GLY A 170 0.45 -71.12 12.06
C GLY A 170 -0.73 -72.01 12.19
#